data_f278195c43d14298f083385579449517
#
_entry.id   f278195c43d14298f083385579449517
#
_cell.length_a   1.000
_cell.length_b   1.000
_cell.length_c   1.000
_cell.angle_alpha   90.00
_cell.angle_beta   90.00
_cell.angle_gamma   90.00
#
_symmetry.space_group_name_H-M   'P 1'
#
loop_
_entity.id
_entity.type
_entity.pdbx_description
1 polymer ?
#
loop_
_entity_poly.entity_id
_entity_poly.type
_entity_poly.pdbx_seq_one_letter_code
_entity_poly.pdbx_strand_id
1 'polypeptide(L)'
;MKKREKKVKDKYSVWRLLLWIWKASRGVRGRILLCTLIGCISVACSLLFVLFSKNAIDIATGVREGQLLHYGIAMGVLILFEIVLHAVDNWIANRLDVEMRNTFRTRFFGLLLQSEWQGKERYHSGDVLNRMVQDLGAVVSVITTTIPFAVITVIQLVASFCFLYSMDRTLAIVLVLILPFFSLLSRIYITRMRRMTKAVRESESRIHSVMQESLQHKTIVKTLEQSGGMMQRLAGWQERLLGEVIQRTRFSVLSRGLVSMGFSAGYLTAFLWGVFSIQGGVITFGVMTAFLQLVGRIQRPLADLARMIPTLVSALTSAERLMELEELPMEPTGEAVRMVGKAGVRLSDVSFQYDDGEEEVITHLTEDFPPGSLTAILGETGAGKTTLVRLILALVRPTAGSVTLYDGMREVEVSPQTRGNLVYVPQGNTLFSGTIRDNLLLGRPDATDEELWEVLRIACAEFVLSLPEGLDTACGEQGGGLSEGQAQRIAIARSLLRPGSVLLLDEATSALDPETERRMLERLTDARDGRTVIFVTHRTAVLEYCERVLRV
;
A
#
# COMPACT_ATOMS: atom_id res chain seq x y z
N MET A 1 -24.50 -15.14 -3.36
CA MET A 1 -23.58 -14.09 -2.86
C MET A 1 -23.82 -13.58 -1.43
N LYS A 2 -24.98 -13.74 -0.79
CA LYS A 2 -25.28 -13.23 0.57
C LYS A 2 -24.71 -14.04 1.76
N LYS A 3 -24.11 -15.21 1.56
CA LYS A 3 -23.60 -16.08 2.66
C LYS A 3 -22.10 -15.94 2.95
N ARG A 4 -21.30 -15.27 2.08
CA ARG A 4 -19.84 -15.09 2.28
C ARG A 4 -19.45 -13.82 3.06
N GLU A 5 -20.33 -12.82 3.18
CA GLU A 5 -20.02 -11.57 3.90
C GLU A 5 -20.04 -11.67 5.44
N LYS A 6 -20.39 -12.82 6.03
CA LYS A 6 -20.60 -12.97 7.48
C LYS A 6 -19.42 -13.56 8.26
N LYS A 7 -18.22 -13.67 7.67
CA LYS A 7 -17.05 -14.30 8.32
C LYS A 7 -15.72 -13.54 8.17
N VAL A 8 -15.74 -12.23 8.02
CA VAL A 8 -14.57 -11.42 8.37
C VAL A 8 -14.75 -11.03 9.85
N LYS A 9 -14.63 -12.00 10.73
CA LYS A 9 -14.32 -11.76 12.14
C LYS A 9 -12.84 -11.38 12.19
N ASP A 10 -12.53 -10.29 12.90
CA ASP A 10 -11.18 -9.80 13.19
C ASP A 10 -10.22 -10.98 13.38
N LYS A 11 -9.35 -11.22 12.39
CA LYS A 11 -8.36 -12.32 12.40
C LYS A 11 -7.39 -12.15 13.57
N TYR A 12 -7.17 -10.89 13.98
CA TYR A 12 -6.25 -10.52 15.04
C TYR A 12 -6.96 -9.76 16.16
N SER A 13 -6.57 -10.03 17.40
CA SER A 13 -7.01 -9.27 18.55
C SER A 13 -6.48 -7.83 18.46
N VAL A 14 -7.27 -6.85 18.90
CA VAL A 14 -6.86 -5.43 18.94
C VAL A 14 -5.52 -5.25 19.67
N TRP A 15 -5.27 -6.05 20.71
CA TRP A 15 -4.02 -6.01 21.46
C TRP A 15 -2.81 -6.45 20.61
N ARG A 16 -3.00 -7.46 19.75
CA ARG A 16 -1.95 -7.92 18.81
C ARG A 16 -1.62 -6.86 17.77
N LEU A 17 -2.63 -6.15 17.25
CA LEU A 17 -2.45 -5.02 16.32
C LEU A 17 -1.70 -3.85 16.98
N LEU A 18 -2.07 -3.49 18.21
CA LEU A 18 -1.37 -2.45 18.96
C LEU A 18 0.10 -2.82 19.26
N LEU A 19 0.36 -4.08 19.62
CA LEU A 19 1.72 -4.58 19.80
C LEU A 19 2.53 -4.57 18.51
N TRP A 20 1.90 -4.89 17.38
CA TRP A 20 2.55 -4.79 16.08
C TRP A 20 2.90 -3.34 15.73
N ILE A 21 1.97 -2.39 15.88
CA ILE A 21 2.21 -0.95 15.69
C ILE A 21 3.36 -0.49 16.61
N TRP A 22 3.37 -0.94 17.86
CA TRP A 22 4.44 -0.64 18.79
C TRP A 22 5.79 -1.23 18.38
N LYS A 23 5.84 -2.46 17.86
CA LYS A 23 7.07 -3.05 17.30
C LYS A 23 7.53 -2.30 16.05
N ALA A 24 6.62 -1.93 15.19
CA ALA A 24 6.86 -1.17 13.97
C ALA A 24 7.51 0.21 14.23
N SER A 25 7.24 0.83 15.40
CA SER A 25 7.81 2.12 15.78
C SER A 25 9.25 2.06 16.35
N ARG A 26 9.87 0.88 16.50
CA ARG A 26 11.15 0.72 17.24
C ARG A 26 12.26 1.67 16.81
N GLY A 27 12.46 1.88 15.50
CA GLY A 27 13.54 2.73 14.97
C GLY A 27 13.31 4.24 15.15
N VAL A 28 12.09 4.66 15.48
CA VAL A 28 11.68 6.08 15.49
C VAL A 28 11.19 6.59 16.84
N ARG A 29 11.13 5.73 17.86
CA ARG A 29 10.58 6.05 19.19
C ARG A 29 11.21 7.28 19.85
N GLY A 30 12.53 7.42 19.74
CA GLY A 30 13.24 8.56 20.31
C GLY A 30 12.76 9.90 19.72
N ARG A 31 12.52 9.93 18.42
CA ARG A 31 12.02 11.13 17.74
C ARG A 31 10.55 11.40 18.06
N ILE A 32 9.72 10.35 18.18
CA ILE A 32 8.33 10.45 18.62
C ILE A 32 8.27 11.03 20.05
N LEU A 33 9.14 10.54 20.93
CA LEU A 33 9.25 11.06 22.29
C LEU A 33 9.68 12.53 22.28
N LEU A 34 10.61 12.91 21.41
CA LEU A 34 11.05 14.30 21.25
C LEU A 34 9.89 15.22 20.82
N CYS A 35 9.11 14.83 19.80
CA CYS A 35 7.91 15.57 19.38
C CYS A 35 6.90 15.70 20.53
N THR A 36 6.66 14.60 21.26
CA THR A 36 5.77 14.64 22.43
C THR A 36 6.29 15.58 23.51
N LEU A 37 7.60 15.60 23.78
CA LEU A 37 8.22 16.51 24.73
C LEU A 37 8.10 17.98 24.31
N ILE A 38 8.35 18.28 23.03
CA ILE A 38 8.17 19.61 22.45
C ILE A 38 6.70 20.07 22.63
N GLY A 39 5.74 19.19 22.35
CA GLY A 39 4.33 19.46 22.57
C GLY A 39 3.99 19.71 24.03
N CYS A 40 4.57 18.97 24.97
CA CYS A 40 4.40 19.21 26.41
C CYS A 40 4.96 20.58 26.85
N ILE A 41 6.13 20.97 26.29
CA ILE A 41 6.69 22.31 26.53
C ILE A 41 5.75 23.39 25.98
N SER A 42 5.19 23.19 24.78
CA SER A 42 4.19 24.12 24.20
C SER A 42 2.96 24.27 25.09
N VAL A 43 2.44 23.16 25.66
CA VAL A 43 1.35 23.21 26.64
C VAL A 43 1.73 24.02 27.87
N ALA A 44 2.93 23.83 28.43
CA ALA A 44 3.40 24.62 29.58
C ALA A 44 3.52 26.10 29.23
N CYS A 45 4.10 26.45 28.07
CA CYS A 45 4.18 27.85 27.60
C CYS A 45 2.79 28.47 27.46
N SER A 46 1.83 27.73 26.93
CA SER A 46 0.47 28.20 26.75
C SER A 46 -0.28 28.46 28.08
N LEU A 47 -0.01 27.68 29.14
CA LEU A 47 -0.55 27.89 30.47
C LEU A 47 0.15 29.08 31.19
N LEU A 48 1.48 29.20 30.99
CA LEU A 48 2.23 30.37 31.48
C LEU A 48 1.72 31.65 30.84
N PHE A 49 1.35 31.62 29.56
CA PHE A 49 0.72 32.75 28.87
C PHE A 49 -0.59 33.16 29.55
N VAL A 50 -1.45 32.19 29.93
CA VAL A 50 -2.69 32.48 30.69
C VAL A 50 -2.37 33.11 32.04
N LEU A 51 -1.35 32.61 32.75
CA LEU A 51 -0.94 33.16 34.04
C LEU A 51 -0.41 34.59 33.91
N PHE A 52 0.42 34.88 32.91
CA PHE A 52 0.96 36.22 32.68
C PHE A 52 -0.12 37.17 32.20
N SER A 53 -1.06 36.73 31.37
CA SER A 53 -2.24 37.52 30.97
C SER A 53 -3.09 37.91 32.16
N LYS A 54 -3.38 36.94 33.07
CA LYS A 54 -4.06 37.22 34.34
C LYS A 54 -3.34 38.31 35.15
N ASN A 55 -2.03 38.12 35.38
CA ASN A 55 -1.26 39.05 36.22
C ASN A 55 -1.15 40.45 35.59
N ALA A 56 -0.97 40.51 34.25
CA ALA A 56 -0.95 41.79 33.53
C ALA A 56 -2.27 42.58 33.70
N ILE A 57 -3.40 41.86 33.62
CA ILE A 57 -4.73 42.48 33.82
C ILE A 57 -4.91 42.92 35.28
N ASP A 58 -4.50 42.11 36.26
CA ASP A 58 -4.58 42.45 37.68
C ASP A 58 -3.75 43.70 38.02
N ILE A 59 -2.58 43.89 37.37
CA ILE A 59 -1.77 45.10 37.49
C ILE A 59 -2.47 46.30 36.83
N ALA A 60 -3.00 46.12 35.62
CA ALA A 60 -3.70 47.20 34.91
C ALA A 60 -4.96 47.67 35.62
N THR A 61 -5.63 46.81 36.40
CA THR A 61 -6.80 47.14 37.21
C THR A 61 -6.46 47.62 38.62
N GLY A 62 -5.16 47.73 38.96
CA GLY A 62 -4.71 48.24 40.28
C GLY A 62 -4.85 47.24 41.44
N VAL A 63 -5.21 45.99 41.16
CA VAL A 63 -5.36 44.93 42.18
C VAL A 63 -4.00 44.37 42.63
N ARG A 64 -2.99 44.47 41.75
CA ARG A 64 -1.63 43.99 42.01
C ARG A 64 -0.61 45.06 41.66
N GLU A 65 0.41 45.22 42.48
CA GLU A 65 1.56 46.05 42.16
C GLU A 65 2.50 45.33 41.19
N GLY A 66 3.06 46.06 40.21
CA GLY A 66 4.01 45.53 39.26
C GLY A 66 4.15 46.39 38.00
N GLN A 67 5.09 46.03 37.14
CA GLN A 67 5.32 46.73 35.86
C GLN A 67 4.67 45.97 34.72
N LEU A 68 3.66 46.54 34.08
CA LEU A 68 2.90 45.95 32.98
C LEU A 68 3.82 45.56 31.80
N LEU A 69 4.86 46.39 31.53
CA LEU A 69 5.79 46.18 30.44
C LEU A 69 6.52 44.83 30.53
N HIS A 70 6.94 44.39 31.73
CA HIS A 70 7.61 43.10 31.92
C HIS A 70 6.72 41.92 31.53
N TYR A 71 5.45 41.93 31.88
CA TYR A 71 4.49 40.86 31.48
C TYR A 71 4.19 40.93 29.99
N GLY A 72 4.11 42.12 29.39
CA GLY A 72 3.95 42.28 27.94
C GLY A 72 5.11 41.69 27.16
N ILE A 73 6.36 42.02 27.58
CA ILE A 73 7.58 41.43 26.94
C ILE A 73 7.59 39.90 27.14
N ALA A 74 7.32 39.41 28.36
CA ALA A 74 7.33 37.97 28.64
C ALA A 74 6.28 37.23 27.80
N MET A 75 5.09 37.75 27.62
CA MET A 75 4.06 37.19 26.73
C MET A 75 4.50 37.20 25.26
N GLY A 76 5.14 38.27 24.79
CA GLY A 76 5.71 38.35 23.45
C GLY A 76 6.77 37.30 23.21
N VAL A 77 7.68 37.09 24.16
CA VAL A 77 8.71 36.05 24.12
C VAL A 77 8.09 34.66 24.09
N LEU A 78 7.06 34.39 24.92
CA LEU A 78 6.36 33.11 24.92
C LEU A 78 5.69 32.81 23.59
N ILE A 79 5.04 33.79 22.95
CA ILE A 79 4.42 33.62 21.62
C ILE A 79 5.49 33.27 20.58
N LEU A 80 6.60 34.03 20.51
CA LEU A 80 7.68 33.76 19.58
C LEU A 80 8.29 32.35 19.80
N PHE A 81 8.50 31.99 21.07
CA PHE A 81 9.02 30.66 21.42
C PHE A 81 8.04 29.54 21.01
N GLU A 82 6.75 29.72 21.22
CA GLU A 82 5.71 28.77 20.80
C GLU A 82 5.68 28.59 19.27
N ILE A 83 5.81 29.69 18.51
CA ILE A 83 5.91 29.63 17.04
C ILE A 83 7.14 28.81 16.61
N VAL A 84 8.30 29.02 17.24
CA VAL A 84 9.53 28.26 16.95
C VAL A 84 9.34 26.78 17.31
N LEU A 85 8.77 26.47 18.47
CA LEU A 85 8.49 25.10 18.90
C LEU A 85 7.58 24.39 17.89
N HIS A 86 6.50 25.03 17.45
CA HIS A 86 5.61 24.46 16.43
C HIS A 86 6.30 24.26 15.08
N ALA A 87 7.16 25.18 14.66
CA ALA A 87 7.92 25.03 13.41
C ALA A 87 8.88 23.83 13.49
N VAL A 88 9.58 23.68 14.61
CA VAL A 88 10.51 22.56 14.85
C VAL A 88 9.75 21.23 14.92
N ASP A 89 8.64 21.18 15.66
CA ASP A 89 7.80 19.98 15.77
C ASP A 89 7.27 19.53 14.41
N ASN A 90 6.70 20.45 13.63
CA ASN A 90 6.20 20.17 12.29
C ASN A 90 7.32 19.67 11.35
N TRP A 91 8.52 20.26 11.42
CA TRP A 91 9.64 19.84 10.62
C TRP A 91 10.09 18.40 10.96
N ILE A 92 10.23 18.10 12.27
CA ILE A 92 10.60 16.77 12.74
C ILE A 92 9.52 15.75 12.37
N ALA A 93 8.24 16.06 12.61
CA ALA A 93 7.11 15.17 12.36
C ALA A 93 6.98 14.83 10.86
N ASN A 94 7.07 15.82 9.97
CA ASN A 94 7.00 15.61 8.52
C ASN A 94 8.17 14.77 8.01
N ARG A 95 9.38 15.07 8.46
CA ARG A 95 10.57 14.29 8.10
C ARG A 95 10.44 12.83 8.55
N LEU A 96 9.99 12.64 9.79
CA LEU A 96 9.78 11.32 10.37
C LEU A 96 8.72 10.51 9.61
N ASP A 97 7.62 11.15 9.21
CA ASP A 97 6.55 10.51 8.43
C ASP A 97 7.09 9.98 7.08
N VAL A 98 7.85 10.81 6.34
CA VAL A 98 8.43 10.41 5.05
C VAL A 98 9.47 9.31 5.21
N GLU A 99 10.41 9.43 6.15
CA GLU A 99 11.45 8.43 6.42
C GLU A 99 10.82 7.07 6.78
N MET A 100 9.80 7.09 7.63
CA MET A 100 9.10 5.88 8.05
C MET A 100 8.33 5.24 6.89
N ARG A 101 7.62 6.02 6.08
CA ARG A 101 6.93 5.53 4.87
C ARG A 101 7.90 4.85 3.91
N ASN A 102 9.04 5.48 3.64
CA ASN A 102 10.05 4.93 2.74
C ASN A 102 10.64 3.62 3.30
N THR A 103 10.99 3.58 4.58
CA THR A 103 11.49 2.36 5.24
C THR A 103 10.49 1.21 5.14
N PHE A 104 9.22 1.47 5.40
CA PHE A 104 8.18 0.44 5.27
C PHE A 104 7.94 0.02 3.83
N ARG A 105 7.92 0.97 2.89
CA ARG A 105 7.78 0.64 1.45
C ARG A 105 8.88 -0.30 0.99
N THR A 106 10.14 0.02 1.29
CA THR A 106 11.28 -0.84 0.95
C THR A 106 11.15 -2.21 1.61
N ARG A 107 10.77 -2.27 2.89
CA ARG A 107 10.58 -3.53 3.60
C ARG A 107 9.48 -4.39 2.99
N PHE A 108 8.28 -3.85 2.80
CA PHE A 108 7.15 -4.60 2.24
C PHE A 108 7.36 -4.97 0.78
N PHE A 109 7.99 -4.10 -0.01
CA PHE A 109 8.37 -4.42 -1.39
C PHE A 109 9.35 -5.59 -1.43
N GLY A 110 10.38 -5.59 -0.57
CA GLY A 110 11.30 -6.72 -0.44
C GLY A 110 10.61 -8.01 -0.02
N LEU A 111 9.68 -7.95 0.96
CA LEU A 111 8.88 -9.11 1.38
C LEU A 111 8.05 -9.68 0.22
N LEU A 112 7.40 -8.83 -0.55
CA LEU A 112 6.57 -9.26 -1.69
C LEU A 112 7.40 -9.92 -2.79
N LEU A 113 8.60 -9.39 -3.08
CA LEU A 113 9.49 -9.97 -4.09
C LEU A 113 10.10 -11.31 -3.64
N GLN A 114 10.21 -11.54 -2.33
CA GLN A 114 10.78 -12.77 -1.75
C GLN A 114 9.71 -13.76 -1.28
N SER A 115 8.43 -13.41 -1.36
CA SER A 115 7.35 -14.33 -0.99
C SER A 115 7.16 -15.43 -2.04
N GLU A 116 6.79 -16.63 -1.59
CA GLU A 116 6.42 -17.73 -2.49
C GLU A 116 5.25 -17.32 -3.38
N TRP A 117 5.35 -17.66 -4.64
CA TRP A 117 4.26 -17.49 -5.60
C TRP A 117 3.18 -18.55 -5.36
N GLN A 118 1.95 -18.15 -5.03
CA GLN A 118 0.87 -19.06 -4.60
C GLN A 118 -0.11 -19.46 -5.72
N GLY A 119 0.30 -19.40 -6.99
CA GLY A 119 -0.47 -19.93 -8.11
C GLY A 119 -1.54 -19.02 -8.70
N LYS A 120 -2.46 -18.54 -7.94
CA LYS A 120 -3.31 -17.37 -8.26
C LYS A 120 -2.82 -16.23 -7.38
N GLU A 121 -2.66 -15.06 -7.95
CA GLU A 121 -2.37 -13.87 -7.16
C GLU A 121 -3.47 -13.73 -6.09
N ARG A 122 -3.15 -14.15 -4.86
CA ARG A 122 -4.06 -14.03 -3.71
C ARG A 122 -4.54 -12.59 -3.53
N TYR A 123 -3.70 -11.68 -3.98
CA TYR A 123 -3.99 -10.25 -4.05
C TYR A 123 -3.74 -9.75 -5.47
N HIS A 124 -4.72 -9.08 -6.07
CA HIS A 124 -4.47 -8.36 -7.32
C HIS A 124 -3.41 -7.28 -7.10
N SER A 125 -2.57 -7.03 -8.10
CA SER A 125 -1.49 -6.03 -8.05
C SER A 125 -1.99 -4.66 -7.56
N GLY A 126 -3.19 -4.26 -7.96
CA GLY A 126 -3.85 -3.05 -7.47
C GLY A 126 -4.19 -3.07 -5.96
N ASP A 127 -4.57 -4.22 -5.38
CA ASP A 127 -4.82 -4.34 -3.93
C ASP A 127 -3.51 -4.24 -3.15
N VAL A 128 -2.46 -4.91 -3.62
CA VAL A 128 -1.12 -4.83 -3.02
C VAL A 128 -0.60 -3.39 -3.05
N LEU A 129 -0.70 -2.72 -4.19
CA LEU A 129 -0.28 -1.33 -4.33
C LEU A 129 -1.08 -0.41 -3.40
N ASN A 130 -2.40 -0.62 -3.31
CA ASN A 130 -3.25 0.13 -2.39
C ASN A 130 -2.85 -0.09 -0.92
N ARG A 131 -2.52 -1.31 -0.50
CA ARG A 131 -1.99 -1.61 0.83
C ARG A 131 -0.66 -0.90 1.09
N MET A 132 0.25 -0.90 0.12
CA MET A 132 1.55 -0.23 0.23
C MET A 132 1.47 1.31 0.23
N VAL A 133 0.43 1.91 -0.32
CA VAL A 133 0.27 3.36 -0.38
C VAL A 133 -0.68 3.86 0.69
N GLN A 134 -1.89 3.34 0.74
CA GLN A 134 -2.97 3.82 1.61
C GLN A 134 -2.87 3.24 3.03
N ASP A 135 -2.81 1.90 3.15
CA ASP A 135 -2.82 1.27 4.47
C ASP A 135 -1.55 1.58 5.25
N LEU A 136 -0.39 1.52 4.58
CA LEU A 136 0.88 1.92 5.18
C LEU A 136 0.85 3.39 5.60
N GLY A 137 0.33 4.29 4.75
CA GLY A 137 0.16 5.70 5.07
C GLY A 137 -0.69 5.94 6.31
N ALA A 138 -1.80 5.21 6.45
CA ALA A 138 -2.69 5.31 7.61
C ALA A 138 -1.99 4.87 8.91
N VAL A 139 -1.26 3.76 8.89
CA VAL A 139 -0.51 3.27 10.06
C VAL A 139 0.62 4.22 10.44
N VAL A 140 1.42 4.68 9.47
CA VAL A 140 2.52 5.62 9.72
C VAL A 140 1.98 6.91 10.32
N SER A 141 0.92 7.50 9.76
CA SER A 141 0.31 8.73 10.27
C SER A 141 -0.19 8.58 11.72
N VAL A 142 -0.70 7.41 12.09
CA VAL A 142 -1.09 7.15 13.49
C VAL A 142 0.14 7.14 14.40
N ILE A 143 1.22 6.51 13.99
CA ILE A 143 2.46 6.42 14.79
C ILE A 143 3.13 7.80 14.92
N THR A 144 3.26 8.54 13.83
CA THR A 144 4.06 9.78 13.77
C THR A 144 3.31 11.01 14.22
N THR A 145 1.98 11.03 14.06
CA THR A 145 1.16 12.22 14.30
C THR A 145 0.06 11.98 15.34
N THR A 146 -0.78 10.93 15.14
CA THR A 146 -1.99 10.77 15.93
C THR A 146 -1.69 10.40 17.39
N ILE A 147 -0.76 9.48 17.64
CA ILE A 147 -0.40 9.05 19.01
C ILE A 147 0.27 10.21 19.79
N PRO A 148 1.32 10.89 19.28
CA PRO A 148 1.89 12.04 19.96
C PRO A 148 0.86 13.13 20.26
N PHE A 149 0.04 13.49 19.28
CA PHE A 149 -1.01 14.48 19.44
C PHE A 149 -2.05 14.07 20.51
N ALA A 150 -2.45 12.79 20.56
CA ALA A 150 -3.35 12.29 21.60
C ALA A 150 -2.76 12.44 23.01
N VAL A 151 -1.47 12.08 23.17
CA VAL A 151 -0.77 12.20 24.45
C VAL A 151 -0.69 13.67 24.89
N ILE A 152 -0.25 14.56 23.99
CA ILE A 152 -0.16 16.01 24.25
C ILE A 152 -1.54 16.57 24.61
N THR A 153 -2.58 16.16 23.88
CA THR A 153 -3.96 16.61 24.12
C THR A 153 -4.50 16.19 25.49
N VAL A 154 -4.19 14.94 25.91
CA VAL A 154 -4.55 14.48 27.27
C VAL A 154 -3.79 15.27 28.33
N ILE A 155 -2.49 15.50 28.16
CA ILE A 155 -1.66 16.30 29.08
C ILE A 155 -2.20 17.72 29.16
N GLN A 156 -2.54 18.35 28.02
CA GLN A 156 -3.14 19.68 27.97
C GLN A 156 -4.45 19.75 28.74
N LEU A 157 -5.32 18.76 28.57
CA LEU A 157 -6.60 18.67 29.25
C LEU A 157 -6.42 18.59 30.78
N VAL A 158 -5.56 17.66 31.22
CA VAL A 158 -5.28 17.48 32.66
C VAL A 158 -4.64 18.73 33.25
N ALA A 159 -3.62 19.28 32.58
CA ALA A 159 -2.93 20.47 33.06
C ALA A 159 -3.84 21.70 33.12
N SER A 160 -4.70 21.93 32.10
CA SER A 160 -5.67 23.02 32.08
C SER A 160 -6.75 22.84 33.16
N PHE A 161 -7.19 21.60 33.40
CA PHE A 161 -8.13 21.30 34.50
C PHE A 161 -7.51 21.56 35.86
N CYS A 162 -6.31 21.05 36.12
CA CYS A 162 -5.59 21.29 37.40
C CYS A 162 -5.36 22.76 37.64
N PHE A 163 -5.02 23.54 36.60
CA PHE A 163 -4.82 24.98 36.71
C PHE A 163 -6.13 25.71 37.02
N LEU A 164 -7.24 25.35 36.33
CA LEU A 164 -8.56 25.91 36.65
C LEU A 164 -9.02 25.54 38.08
N TYR A 165 -8.81 24.27 38.49
CA TYR A 165 -9.16 23.77 39.82
C TYR A 165 -8.39 24.51 40.94
N SER A 166 -7.12 24.88 40.70
CA SER A 166 -6.33 25.68 41.63
C SER A 166 -6.85 27.12 41.80
N MET A 167 -7.58 27.64 40.79
CA MET A 167 -8.15 28.99 40.84
C MET A 167 -9.58 29.02 41.44
N ASP A 168 -10.43 28.08 40.98
CA ASP A 168 -11.81 27.93 41.47
C ASP A 168 -12.25 26.46 41.35
N ARG A 169 -12.42 25.81 42.51
CA ARG A 169 -12.81 24.39 42.58
C ARG A 169 -14.22 24.14 42.04
N THR A 170 -15.15 25.08 42.35
CA THR A 170 -16.56 24.90 42.00
C THR A 170 -16.75 25.03 40.50
N LEU A 171 -16.17 26.03 39.88
CA LEU A 171 -16.24 26.22 38.42
C LEU A 171 -15.59 25.05 37.68
N ALA A 172 -14.42 24.54 38.13
CA ALA A 172 -13.75 23.41 37.53
C ALA A 172 -14.63 22.15 37.53
N ILE A 173 -15.29 21.83 38.66
CA ILE A 173 -16.19 20.70 38.79
C ILE A 173 -17.43 20.86 37.91
N VAL A 174 -18.07 22.04 37.89
CA VAL A 174 -19.24 22.31 37.04
C VAL A 174 -18.92 22.10 35.56
N LEU A 175 -17.77 22.59 35.08
CA LEU A 175 -17.36 22.41 33.70
C LEU A 175 -17.13 20.92 33.35
N VAL A 176 -16.53 20.15 34.26
CA VAL A 176 -16.34 18.71 34.06
C VAL A 176 -17.66 17.95 34.02
N LEU A 177 -18.63 18.32 34.86
CA LEU A 177 -19.95 17.68 34.89
C LEU A 177 -20.78 17.93 33.60
N ILE A 178 -20.50 19.02 32.89
CA ILE A 178 -21.11 19.28 31.57
C ILE A 178 -20.63 18.28 30.50
N LEU A 179 -19.42 17.74 30.60
CA LEU A 179 -18.80 16.88 29.58
C LEU A 179 -19.50 15.52 29.36
N PRO A 180 -19.89 14.75 30.42
CA PRO A 180 -20.59 13.47 30.24
C PRO A 180 -21.92 13.61 29.51
N PHE A 181 -22.62 14.71 29.70
CA PHE A 181 -23.89 15.00 29.01
C PHE A 181 -23.70 15.00 27.48
N PHE A 182 -22.63 15.63 26.99
CA PHE A 182 -22.32 15.69 25.57
C PHE A 182 -21.77 14.34 25.05
N SER A 183 -21.08 13.57 25.88
CA SER A 183 -20.59 12.25 25.48
C SER A 183 -21.74 11.24 25.26
N LEU A 184 -22.84 11.35 26.01
CA LEU A 184 -24.01 10.53 25.83
C LEU A 184 -24.73 10.83 24.50
N LEU A 185 -24.84 12.10 24.14
CA LEU A 185 -25.38 12.53 22.83
C LEU A 185 -24.50 12.03 21.67
N SER A 186 -23.19 11.93 21.88
CA SER A 186 -22.23 11.52 20.84
C SER A 186 -22.42 10.07 20.38
N ARG A 187 -22.90 9.14 21.23
CA ARG A 187 -23.15 7.74 20.87
C ARG A 187 -24.23 7.60 19.79
N ILE A 188 -25.35 8.31 19.94
CA ILE A 188 -26.46 8.30 18.96
C ILE A 188 -25.97 8.91 17.65
N TYR A 189 -25.22 10.01 17.75
CA TYR A 189 -24.59 10.68 16.60
C TYR A 189 -23.66 9.75 15.82
N ILE A 190 -22.71 9.08 16.49
CA ILE A 190 -21.71 8.22 15.86
C ILE A 190 -22.37 7.07 15.09
N THR A 191 -23.37 6.41 15.70
CA THR A 191 -24.03 5.24 15.07
C THR A 191 -24.79 5.66 13.81
N ARG A 192 -25.56 6.76 13.87
CA ARG A 192 -26.33 7.25 12.73
C ARG A 192 -25.42 7.82 11.63
N MET A 193 -24.38 8.55 12.01
CA MET A 193 -23.39 9.10 11.09
C MET A 193 -22.62 8.01 10.33
N ARG A 194 -22.23 6.92 11.02
CA ARG A 194 -21.59 5.75 10.37
C ARG A 194 -22.46 5.15 9.30
N ARG A 195 -23.77 4.99 9.58
CA ARG A 195 -24.72 4.42 8.59
C ARG A 195 -24.85 5.31 7.35
N MET A 196 -24.97 6.64 7.54
CA MET A 196 -25.04 7.60 6.44
C MET A 196 -23.73 7.64 5.64
N THR A 197 -22.59 7.63 6.31
CA THR A 197 -21.28 7.62 5.66
C THR A 197 -21.07 6.32 4.86
N LYS A 198 -21.57 5.18 5.35
CA LYS A 198 -21.53 3.92 4.61
C LYS A 198 -22.33 4.00 3.31
N ALA A 199 -23.56 4.56 3.35
CA ALA A 199 -24.38 4.75 2.14
C ALA A 199 -23.66 5.63 1.10
N VAL A 200 -23.11 6.77 1.53
CA VAL A 200 -22.32 7.66 0.64
C VAL A 200 -21.15 6.91 0.00
N ARG A 201 -20.36 6.14 0.76
CA ARG A 201 -19.25 5.35 0.23
C ARG A 201 -19.69 4.26 -0.75
N GLU A 202 -20.84 3.63 -0.53
CA GLU A 202 -21.41 2.64 -1.44
C GLU A 202 -21.78 3.29 -2.78
N SER A 203 -22.38 4.49 -2.76
CA SER A 203 -22.71 5.24 -3.98
C SER A 203 -21.46 5.76 -4.69
N GLU A 204 -20.44 6.26 -3.98
CA GLU A 204 -19.13 6.61 -4.55
C GLU A 204 -18.46 5.40 -5.23
N SER A 205 -18.46 4.24 -4.57
CA SER A 205 -17.92 3.00 -5.14
C SER A 205 -18.64 2.57 -6.41
N ARG A 206 -19.97 2.76 -6.49
CA ARG A 206 -20.74 2.49 -7.71
C ARG A 206 -20.37 3.43 -8.84
N ILE A 207 -20.20 4.73 -8.55
CA ILE A 207 -19.75 5.72 -9.52
C ILE A 207 -18.37 5.33 -10.06
N HIS A 208 -17.42 5.01 -9.18
CA HIS A 208 -16.09 4.56 -9.60
C HIS A 208 -16.14 3.31 -10.47
N SER A 209 -16.96 2.31 -10.11
CA SER A 209 -17.12 1.10 -10.93
C SER A 209 -17.67 1.40 -12.32
N VAL A 210 -18.70 2.26 -12.44
CA VAL A 210 -19.27 2.65 -13.74
C VAL A 210 -18.24 3.39 -14.60
N MET A 211 -17.47 4.30 -13.99
CA MET A 211 -16.43 5.03 -14.71
C MET A 211 -15.30 4.10 -15.17
N GLN A 212 -14.81 3.24 -14.30
CA GLN A 212 -13.74 2.29 -14.60
C GLN A 212 -14.15 1.32 -15.71
N GLU A 213 -15.33 0.72 -15.62
CA GLU A 213 -15.89 -0.21 -16.62
C GLU A 213 -16.03 0.48 -17.98
N SER A 214 -16.59 1.72 -17.99
CA SER A 214 -16.79 2.48 -19.21
C SER A 214 -15.47 2.89 -19.88
N LEU A 215 -14.44 3.23 -19.10
CA LEU A 215 -13.12 3.58 -19.61
C LEU A 215 -12.35 2.35 -20.09
N GLN A 216 -12.43 1.24 -19.37
CA GLN A 216 -11.79 -0.02 -19.74
C GLN A 216 -12.34 -0.57 -21.06
N HIS A 217 -13.66 -0.43 -21.27
CA HIS A 217 -14.34 -0.87 -22.49
C HIS A 217 -14.72 0.29 -23.43
N LYS A 218 -13.92 1.38 -23.42
CA LYS A 218 -14.21 2.60 -24.20
C LYS A 218 -14.48 2.34 -25.69
N THR A 219 -13.73 1.42 -26.30
CA THR A 219 -13.92 1.04 -27.69
C THR A 219 -15.30 0.43 -27.91
N ILE A 220 -15.73 -0.49 -27.04
CA ILE A 220 -17.04 -1.13 -27.11
C ILE A 220 -18.16 -0.10 -26.90
N VAL A 221 -18.03 0.78 -25.91
CA VAL A 221 -19.01 1.86 -25.66
C VAL A 221 -19.16 2.76 -26.88
N LYS A 222 -18.06 3.08 -27.58
CA LYS A 222 -18.08 3.89 -28.81
C LYS A 222 -18.69 3.16 -30.00
N THR A 223 -18.31 1.88 -30.21
CA THR A 223 -18.82 1.09 -31.34
C THR A 223 -20.30 0.73 -31.21
N LEU A 224 -20.80 0.62 -29.99
CA LEU A 224 -22.22 0.42 -29.70
C LEU A 224 -23.01 1.75 -29.60
N GLU A 225 -22.36 2.91 -29.82
CA GLU A 225 -22.97 4.25 -29.71
C GLU A 225 -23.64 4.52 -28.34
N GLN A 226 -23.20 3.84 -27.27
CA GLN A 226 -23.80 3.89 -25.93
C GLN A 226 -23.20 4.97 -25.02
N SER A 227 -22.45 5.94 -25.55
CA SER A 227 -21.85 7.03 -24.75
C SER A 227 -22.91 7.82 -23.96
N GLY A 228 -24.06 8.11 -24.59
CA GLY A 228 -25.19 8.78 -23.95
C GLY A 228 -25.81 7.95 -22.80
N GLY A 229 -26.00 6.66 -23.01
CA GLY A 229 -26.54 5.73 -22.01
C GLY A 229 -25.63 5.62 -20.79
N MET A 230 -24.30 5.55 -21.00
CA MET A 230 -23.33 5.52 -19.89
C MET A 230 -23.29 6.83 -19.10
N MET A 231 -23.38 7.99 -19.78
CA MET A 231 -23.48 9.30 -19.12
C MET A 231 -24.76 9.42 -18.29
N GLN A 232 -25.89 8.95 -18.82
CA GLN A 232 -27.17 8.97 -18.09
C GLN A 232 -27.15 8.04 -16.86
N ARG A 233 -26.53 6.85 -16.99
CA ARG A 233 -26.32 5.93 -15.87
C ARG A 233 -25.43 6.54 -14.78
N LEU A 234 -24.37 7.22 -15.17
CA LEU A 234 -23.48 7.96 -14.26
C LEU A 234 -24.24 9.08 -13.54
N ALA A 235 -24.99 9.89 -14.29
CA ALA A 235 -25.77 11.00 -13.74
C ALA A 235 -26.79 10.51 -12.69
N GLY A 236 -27.46 9.39 -12.92
CA GLY A 236 -28.39 8.78 -11.94
C GLY A 236 -27.70 8.40 -10.62
N TRP A 237 -26.49 7.85 -10.69
CA TRP A 237 -25.73 7.55 -9.47
C TRP A 237 -25.22 8.80 -8.78
N GLN A 238 -24.84 9.86 -9.53
CA GLN A 238 -24.41 11.15 -8.97
C GLN A 238 -25.56 11.87 -8.26
N GLU A 239 -26.77 11.84 -8.82
CA GLU A 239 -27.97 12.41 -8.19
C GLU A 239 -28.30 11.69 -6.86
N ARG A 240 -28.22 10.36 -6.86
CA ARG A 240 -28.38 9.58 -5.64
C ARG A 240 -27.33 9.92 -4.59
N LEU A 241 -26.05 10.00 -4.99
CA LEU A 241 -24.95 10.42 -4.11
C LEU A 241 -25.22 11.80 -3.52
N LEU A 242 -25.64 12.75 -4.33
CA LEU A 242 -25.97 14.10 -3.89
C LEU A 242 -27.06 14.08 -2.80
N GLY A 243 -28.13 13.32 -2.99
CA GLY A 243 -29.19 13.14 -1.98
C GLY A 243 -28.66 12.59 -0.65
N GLU A 244 -27.83 11.52 -0.72
CA GLU A 244 -27.23 10.91 0.48
C GLU A 244 -26.26 11.86 1.18
N VAL A 245 -25.45 12.62 0.44
CA VAL A 245 -24.53 13.65 0.98
C VAL A 245 -25.31 14.78 1.63
N ILE A 246 -26.37 15.28 1.00
CA ILE A 246 -27.22 16.34 1.59
C ILE A 246 -27.84 15.84 2.91
N GLN A 247 -28.40 14.63 2.94
CA GLN A 247 -28.96 14.07 4.16
C GLN A 247 -27.92 13.93 5.27
N ARG A 248 -26.72 13.41 4.96
CA ARG A 248 -25.59 13.32 5.89
C ARG A 248 -25.17 14.70 6.39
N THR A 249 -25.09 15.67 5.49
CA THR A 249 -24.66 17.05 5.82
C THR A 249 -25.67 17.73 6.73
N ARG A 250 -26.96 17.64 6.44
CA ARG A 250 -28.02 18.19 7.32
C ARG A 250 -27.91 17.63 8.74
N PHE A 251 -27.76 16.32 8.87
CA PHE A 251 -27.58 15.68 10.17
C PHE A 251 -26.28 16.12 10.86
N SER A 252 -25.19 16.24 10.11
CA SER A 252 -23.90 16.70 10.62
C SER A 252 -23.94 18.15 11.12
N VAL A 253 -24.57 19.05 10.35
CA VAL A 253 -24.71 20.48 10.71
C VAL A 253 -25.53 20.62 11.97
N LEU A 254 -26.69 19.94 12.05
CA LEU A 254 -27.53 19.99 13.25
C LEU A 254 -26.77 19.47 14.49
N SER A 255 -26.09 18.34 14.34
CA SER A 255 -25.35 17.76 15.46
C SER A 255 -24.14 18.62 15.89
N ARG A 256 -23.43 19.22 14.93
CA ARG A 256 -22.35 20.18 15.24
C ARG A 256 -22.90 21.42 15.92
N GLY A 257 -24.07 21.92 15.50
CA GLY A 257 -24.78 23.01 16.13
C GLY A 257 -25.07 22.74 17.60
N LEU A 258 -25.60 21.54 17.91
CA LEU A 258 -25.87 21.14 19.29
C LEU A 258 -24.60 21.06 20.15
N VAL A 259 -23.50 20.48 19.61
CA VAL A 259 -22.21 20.46 20.33
C VAL A 259 -21.66 21.87 20.52
N SER A 260 -21.76 22.72 19.51
CA SER A 260 -21.32 24.13 19.59
C SER A 260 -22.13 24.93 20.63
N MET A 261 -23.46 24.69 20.69
CA MET A 261 -24.31 25.29 21.75
C MET A 261 -23.84 24.89 23.15
N GLY A 262 -23.45 23.61 23.32
CA GLY A 262 -22.89 23.16 24.60
C GLY A 262 -21.59 23.83 24.98
N PHE A 263 -20.69 24.02 24.02
CA PHE A 263 -19.47 24.77 24.26
C PHE A 263 -19.74 26.24 24.56
N SER A 264 -20.67 26.86 23.83
CA SER A 264 -21.09 28.25 24.12
C SER A 264 -21.79 28.40 25.48
N ALA A 265 -22.58 27.40 25.87
CA ALA A 265 -23.19 27.36 27.20
C ALA A 265 -22.13 27.27 28.30
N GLY A 266 -21.10 26.42 28.15
CA GLY A 266 -19.98 26.31 29.07
C GLY A 266 -19.19 27.63 29.18
N TYR A 267 -18.95 28.31 28.05
CA TYR A 267 -18.32 29.62 28.03
C TYR A 267 -19.18 30.66 28.73
N LEU A 268 -20.49 30.71 28.44
CA LEU A 268 -21.44 31.62 29.07
C LEU A 268 -21.54 31.37 30.59
N THR A 269 -21.54 30.11 31.02
CA THR A 269 -21.53 29.74 32.44
C THR A 269 -20.27 30.30 33.13
N ALA A 270 -19.09 30.10 32.54
CA ALA A 270 -17.85 30.63 33.09
C ALA A 270 -17.84 32.18 33.12
N PHE A 271 -18.40 32.82 32.10
CA PHE A 271 -18.52 34.27 32.02
C PHE A 271 -19.43 34.79 33.13
N LEU A 272 -20.65 34.28 33.25
CA LEU A 272 -21.62 34.72 34.27
C LEU A 272 -21.10 34.44 35.68
N TRP A 273 -20.51 33.24 35.89
CA TRP A 273 -19.86 32.89 37.16
C TRP A 273 -18.77 33.90 37.51
N GLY A 274 -17.92 34.26 36.54
CA GLY A 274 -16.89 35.29 36.71
C GLY A 274 -17.46 36.67 37.07
N VAL A 275 -18.50 37.12 36.36
CA VAL A 275 -19.15 38.42 36.61
C VAL A 275 -19.76 38.48 38.03
N PHE A 276 -20.53 37.45 38.42
CA PHE A 276 -21.12 37.40 39.77
C PHE A 276 -20.04 37.32 40.87
N SER A 277 -18.95 36.56 40.61
CA SER A 277 -17.85 36.46 41.57
C SER A 277 -17.04 37.77 41.70
N ILE A 278 -16.91 38.55 40.61
CA ILE A 278 -16.33 39.91 40.67
C ILE A 278 -17.24 40.83 41.45
N GLN A 279 -18.56 40.81 41.21
CA GLN A 279 -19.53 41.64 41.94
C GLN A 279 -19.51 41.34 43.44
N GLY A 280 -19.31 40.06 43.80
CA GLY A 280 -19.14 39.61 45.18
C GLY A 280 -17.75 39.88 45.78
N GLY A 281 -16.81 40.46 45.04
CA GLY A 281 -15.44 40.71 45.49
C GLY A 281 -14.58 39.47 45.72
N VAL A 282 -15.01 38.28 45.19
CA VAL A 282 -14.35 37.01 45.43
C VAL A 282 -13.15 36.79 44.48
N ILE A 283 -13.25 37.28 43.25
CA ILE A 283 -12.20 37.13 42.23
C ILE A 283 -11.89 38.48 41.56
N THR A 284 -10.70 38.54 40.93
CA THR A 284 -10.25 39.69 40.14
C THR A 284 -10.70 39.57 38.67
N PHE A 285 -10.64 40.67 37.94
CA PHE A 285 -10.93 40.69 36.50
C PHE A 285 -9.91 39.83 35.71
N GLY A 286 -8.64 39.78 36.17
CA GLY A 286 -7.63 38.92 35.62
C GLY A 286 -7.96 37.43 35.80
N VAL A 287 -8.52 37.03 36.94
CA VAL A 287 -8.98 35.63 37.17
C VAL A 287 -10.14 35.26 36.23
N MET A 288 -11.12 36.17 36.05
CA MET A 288 -12.23 35.97 35.12
C MET A 288 -11.72 35.73 33.69
N THR A 289 -10.77 36.53 33.20
CA THR A 289 -10.21 36.36 31.87
C THR A 289 -9.44 35.07 31.73
N ALA A 290 -8.73 34.62 32.78
CA ALA A 290 -8.08 33.30 32.79
C ALA A 290 -9.11 32.15 32.72
N PHE A 291 -10.26 32.25 33.41
CA PHE A 291 -11.34 31.27 33.30
C PHE A 291 -11.82 31.11 31.87
N LEU A 292 -12.09 32.21 31.16
CA LEU A 292 -12.56 32.18 29.78
C LEU A 292 -11.53 31.52 28.81
N GLN A 293 -10.24 31.80 29.00
CA GLN A 293 -9.17 31.19 28.24
C GLN A 293 -9.06 29.69 28.54
N LEU A 294 -9.14 29.27 29.81
CA LEU A 294 -9.02 27.86 30.22
C LEU A 294 -10.22 27.04 29.77
N VAL A 295 -11.44 27.58 29.77
CA VAL A 295 -12.62 26.88 29.20
C VAL A 295 -12.37 26.45 27.76
N GLY A 296 -11.85 27.34 26.92
CA GLY A 296 -11.51 26.99 25.53
C GLY A 296 -10.42 25.92 25.43
N ARG A 297 -9.44 25.93 26.35
CA ARG A 297 -8.34 24.96 26.41
C ARG A 297 -8.76 23.59 26.96
N ILE A 298 -9.92 23.46 27.57
CA ILE A 298 -10.52 22.19 28.01
C ILE A 298 -11.47 21.64 26.94
N GLN A 299 -12.30 22.50 26.35
CA GLN A 299 -13.35 22.06 25.42
C GLN A 299 -12.82 21.58 24.06
N ARG A 300 -11.87 22.30 23.46
CA ARG A 300 -11.29 21.93 22.14
C ARG A 300 -10.60 20.56 22.15
N PRO A 301 -9.67 20.26 23.07
CA PRO A 301 -9.01 18.97 23.15
C PRO A 301 -9.95 17.78 23.22
N LEU A 302 -11.07 17.90 23.93
CA LEU A 302 -12.08 16.84 24.00
C LEU A 302 -12.72 16.53 22.65
N ALA A 303 -13.06 17.58 21.88
CA ALA A 303 -13.60 17.41 20.53
C ALA A 303 -12.55 16.76 19.60
N ASP A 304 -11.28 17.13 19.75
CA ASP A 304 -10.20 16.58 18.93
C ASP A 304 -9.93 15.11 19.24
N LEU A 305 -9.90 14.70 20.52
CA LEU A 305 -9.80 13.30 20.92
C LEU A 305 -10.95 12.45 20.32
N ALA A 306 -12.19 12.97 20.34
CA ALA A 306 -13.33 12.28 19.76
C ALA A 306 -13.19 12.09 18.23
N ARG A 307 -12.58 13.05 17.52
CA ARG A 307 -12.32 12.97 16.06
C ARG A 307 -11.23 11.97 15.70
N MET A 308 -10.33 11.64 16.62
CA MET A 308 -9.23 10.70 16.38
C MET A 308 -9.68 9.24 16.38
N ILE A 309 -10.80 8.91 17.03
CA ILE A 309 -11.30 7.53 17.15
C ILE A 309 -11.48 6.84 15.77
N PRO A 310 -12.13 7.45 14.77
CA PRO A 310 -12.23 6.85 13.45
C PRO A 310 -10.88 6.61 12.77
N THR A 311 -9.93 7.52 12.95
CA THR A 311 -8.56 7.39 12.39
C THR A 311 -7.83 6.20 13.01
N LEU A 312 -7.92 6.04 14.33
CA LEU A 312 -7.34 4.89 15.03
C LEU A 312 -7.96 3.56 14.58
N VAL A 313 -9.29 3.50 14.47
CA VAL A 313 -9.99 2.31 13.97
C VAL A 313 -9.58 1.98 12.54
N SER A 314 -9.48 2.98 11.66
CA SER A 314 -9.02 2.80 10.29
C SER A 314 -7.59 2.26 10.24
N ALA A 315 -6.69 2.80 11.06
CA ALA A 315 -5.30 2.34 11.12
C ALA A 315 -5.17 0.92 11.67
N LEU A 316 -6.02 0.50 12.60
CA LEU A 316 -6.05 -0.89 13.07
C LEU A 316 -6.43 -1.85 11.94
N THR A 317 -7.44 -1.50 11.13
CA THR A 317 -7.81 -2.29 9.95
C THR A 317 -6.69 -2.33 8.91
N SER A 318 -6.02 -1.18 8.69
CA SER A 318 -4.85 -1.11 7.80
C SER A 318 -3.67 -1.93 8.32
N ALA A 319 -3.43 -1.93 9.63
CA ALA A 319 -2.41 -2.76 10.27
C ALA A 319 -2.70 -4.26 10.10
N GLU A 320 -3.97 -4.68 10.21
CA GLU A 320 -4.39 -6.06 9.95
C GLU A 320 -4.02 -6.50 8.54
N ARG A 321 -4.33 -5.68 7.52
CA ARG A 321 -3.99 -5.97 6.12
C ARG A 321 -2.48 -6.01 5.85
N LEU A 322 -1.69 -5.17 6.53
CA LEU A 322 -0.24 -5.19 6.43
C LEU A 322 0.37 -6.42 7.11
N MET A 323 -0.20 -6.85 8.25
CA MET A 323 0.22 -8.09 8.92
C MET A 323 -0.05 -9.33 8.05
N GLU A 324 -1.15 -9.34 7.29
CA GLU A 324 -1.42 -10.41 6.31
C GLU A 324 -0.32 -10.52 5.25
N LEU A 325 0.27 -9.39 4.82
CA LEU A 325 1.40 -9.41 3.90
C LEU A 325 2.70 -9.93 4.56
N GLU A 326 2.91 -9.65 5.84
CA GLU A 326 4.06 -10.20 6.58
C GLU A 326 3.95 -11.71 6.88
N GLU A 327 2.75 -12.25 6.87
CA GLU A 327 2.49 -13.68 7.06
C GLU A 327 2.57 -14.50 5.77
N LEU A 328 2.85 -13.85 4.61
CA LEU A 328 3.08 -14.60 3.38
C LEU A 328 4.27 -15.56 3.54
N PRO A 329 4.14 -16.80 3.07
CA PRO A 329 5.26 -17.73 3.09
C PRO A 329 6.40 -17.17 2.23
N MET A 330 7.62 -17.27 2.74
CA MET A 330 8.82 -16.77 2.08
C MET A 330 9.51 -17.91 1.34
N GLU A 331 10.06 -17.59 0.17
CA GLU A 331 10.90 -18.55 -0.53
C GLU A 331 12.10 -18.95 0.35
N PRO A 332 12.46 -20.24 0.37
CA PRO A 332 13.63 -20.69 1.11
C PRO A 332 14.88 -19.99 0.57
N THR A 333 15.67 -19.45 1.46
CA THR A 333 16.98 -18.85 1.14
C THR A 333 18.07 -19.89 1.19
N GLY A 334 19.06 -19.79 0.30
CA GLY A 334 20.19 -20.72 0.24
C GLY A 334 21.19 -20.33 -0.83
N GLU A 335 22.29 -21.06 -0.92
CA GLU A 335 23.29 -20.85 -1.97
C GLU A 335 22.74 -21.29 -3.33
N ALA A 336 23.08 -20.54 -4.38
CA ALA A 336 22.66 -20.84 -5.74
C ALA A 336 23.30 -22.18 -6.20
N VAL A 337 22.46 -23.09 -6.65
CA VAL A 337 22.90 -24.37 -7.20
C VAL A 337 23.04 -24.24 -8.71
N ARG A 338 24.26 -24.39 -9.22
CA ARG A 338 24.56 -24.38 -10.65
C ARG A 338 24.87 -25.77 -11.13
N MET A 339 24.27 -26.18 -12.26
CA MET A 339 24.61 -27.38 -12.97
C MET A 339 25.86 -27.15 -13.81
N VAL A 340 26.65 -28.22 -13.99
CA VAL A 340 27.90 -28.19 -14.77
C VAL A 340 27.61 -28.70 -16.17
N GLY A 341 27.52 -27.79 -17.15
CA GLY A 341 27.25 -28.15 -18.54
C GLY A 341 25.75 -28.26 -18.86
N LYS A 342 25.43 -29.27 -19.71
CA LYS A 342 24.06 -29.48 -20.17
C LYS A 342 23.22 -30.12 -19.07
N ALA A 343 22.09 -29.52 -18.75
CA ALA A 343 21.16 -30.06 -17.76
C ALA A 343 19.83 -30.46 -18.39
N GLY A 344 19.26 -31.57 -17.90
CA GLY A 344 17.90 -32.01 -18.18
C GLY A 344 16.96 -31.75 -17.04
N VAL A 345 15.67 -31.96 -17.29
CA VAL A 345 14.60 -31.87 -16.31
C VAL A 345 13.86 -33.21 -16.26
N ARG A 346 13.63 -33.74 -15.06
CA ARG A 346 12.86 -34.98 -14.87
C ARG A 346 11.70 -34.72 -13.90
N LEU A 347 10.53 -35.19 -14.29
CA LEU A 347 9.34 -35.25 -13.43
C LEU A 347 9.11 -36.74 -13.08
N SER A 348 8.95 -37.03 -11.81
CA SER A 348 8.73 -38.39 -11.30
C SER A 348 7.43 -38.40 -10.51
N ASP A 349 6.38 -39.00 -11.11
CA ASP A 349 5.05 -39.20 -10.52
C ASP A 349 4.45 -37.88 -9.93
N VAL A 350 4.54 -36.79 -10.69
CA VAL A 350 4.16 -35.45 -10.26
C VAL A 350 2.66 -35.27 -10.31
N SER A 351 2.07 -34.92 -9.16
CA SER A 351 0.69 -34.41 -9.06
C SER A 351 0.68 -33.01 -8.48
N PHE A 352 -0.25 -32.19 -8.93
CA PHE A 352 -0.38 -30.82 -8.45
C PHE A 352 -1.83 -30.32 -8.44
N GLN A 353 -2.21 -29.69 -7.31
CA GLN A 353 -3.49 -29.02 -7.10
C GLN A 353 -3.24 -27.62 -6.51
N TYR A 354 -3.97 -26.61 -6.99
CA TYR A 354 -3.95 -25.29 -6.38
C TYR A 354 -4.78 -25.27 -5.09
N ASP A 355 -4.38 -24.48 -4.09
CA ASP A 355 -5.03 -24.39 -2.77
C ASP A 355 -6.54 -24.05 -2.83
N ASP A 356 -6.97 -23.33 -3.87
CA ASP A 356 -8.38 -22.92 -4.09
C ASP A 356 -9.08 -23.75 -5.18
N GLY A 357 -8.42 -24.76 -5.74
CA GLY A 357 -8.93 -25.67 -6.75
C GLY A 357 -9.60 -26.91 -6.13
N GLU A 358 -10.70 -27.37 -6.73
CA GLU A 358 -11.37 -28.62 -6.33
C GLU A 358 -10.77 -29.84 -7.02
N GLU A 359 -10.05 -29.66 -8.16
CA GLU A 359 -9.49 -30.73 -9.00
C GLU A 359 -7.97 -30.60 -9.13
N GLU A 360 -7.31 -31.75 -9.26
CA GLU A 360 -5.89 -31.81 -9.62
C GLU A 360 -5.70 -31.33 -11.06
N VAL A 361 -4.75 -30.41 -11.24
CA VAL A 361 -4.42 -29.87 -12.58
C VAL A 361 -3.41 -30.75 -13.31
N ILE A 362 -2.55 -31.42 -12.56
CA ILE A 362 -1.60 -32.43 -13.07
C ILE A 362 -1.74 -33.66 -12.19
N THR A 363 -1.87 -34.84 -12.82
CA THR A 363 -2.10 -36.12 -12.14
C THR A 363 -1.07 -37.13 -12.59
N HIS A 364 -0.23 -37.62 -11.68
CA HIS A 364 0.73 -38.71 -11.87
C HIS A 364 1.62 -38.55 -13.11
N LEU A 365 2.07 -37.33 -13.43
CA LEU A 365 2.90 -37.08 -14.62
C LEU A 365 4.34 -37.53 -14.38
N THR A 366 4.80 -38.45 -15.21
CA THR A 366 6.21 -38.88 -15.29
C THR A 366 6.76 -38.58 -16.67
N GLU A 367 7.75 -37.70 -16.75
CA GLU A 367 8.34 -37.28 -18.02
C GLU A 367 9.80 -36.85 -17.83
N ASP A 368 10.60 -37.05 -18.88
CA ASP A 368 12.02 -36.74 -18.91
C ASP A 368 12.36 -35.82 -20.10
N PHE A 369 13.01 -34.70 -19.82
CA PHE A 369 13.56 -33.77 -20.81
C PHE A 369 15.09 -33.89 -20.78
N PRO A 370 15.68 -34.78 -21.61
CA PRO A 370 17.10 -35.07 -21.53
C PRO A 370 17.99 -33.86 -21.80
N PRO A 371 19.23 -33.83 -21.25
CA PRO A 371 20.18 -32.76 -21.50
C PRO A 371 20.43 -32.53 -23.00
N GLY A 372 20.21 -31.31 -23.47
CA GLY A 372 20.39 -30.92 -24.88
C GLY A 372 19.26 -31.30 -25.83
N SER A 373 18.16 -31.91 -25.35
CA SER A 373 16.99 -32.23 -26.18
C SER A 373 16.14 -31.01 -26.53
N LEU A 374 15.40 -31.12 -27.64
CA LEU A 374 14.32 -30.20 -28.02
C LEU A 374 12.98 -30.93 -27.87
N THR A 375 12.14 -30.44 -26.97
CA THR A 375 10.85 -31.06 -26.68
C THR A 375 9.74 -30.03 -26.82
N ALA A 376 8.64 -30.39 -27.53
CA ALA A 376 7.42 -29.61 -27.57
C ALA A 376 6.39 -30.18 -26.60
N ILE A 377 5.75 -29.31 -25.82
CA ILE A 377 4.60 -29.60 -24.95
C ILE A 377 3.35 -29.06 -25.65
N LEU A 378 2.47 -29.98 -26.05
CA LEU A 378 1.20 -29.68 -26.69
C LEU A 378 0.05 -30.00 -25.74
N GLY A 379 -1.05 -29.28 -25.87
CA GLY A 379 -2.29 -29.55 -25.14
C GLY A 379 -3.32 -28.44 -25.36
N GLU A 380 -4.55 -28.73 -25.01
CA GLU A 380 -5.63 -27.74 -25.08
C GLU A 380 -5.42 -26.62 -24.06
N THR A 381 -6.16 -25.51 -24.26
CA THR A 381 -6.17 -24.44 -23.28
C THR A 381 -6.77 -24.95 -21.96
N GLY A 382 -6.04 -24.80 -20.86
CA GLY A 382 -6.45 -25.35 -19.56
C GLY A 382 -5.87 -26.71 -19.19
N ALA A 383 -5.18 -27.42 -20.10
CA ALA A 383 -4.59 -28.75 -19.87
C ALA A 383 -3.42 -28.78 -18.86
N GLY A 384 -3.08 -27.69 -18.18
CA GLY A 384 -2.01 -27.69 -17.16
C GLY A 384 -0.62 -27.28 -17.67
N LYS A 385 -0.44 -26.90 -18.94
CA LYS A 385 0.86 -26.52 -19.52
C LYS A 385 1.59 -25.43 -18.73
N THR A 386 0.92 -24.34 -18.42
CA THR A 386 1.49 -23.24 -17.63
C THR A 386 1.80 -23.71 -16.20
N THR A 387 1.03 -24.62 -15.64
CA THR A 387 1.29 -25.22 -14.32
C THR A 387 2.56 -26.07 -14.36
N LEU A 388 2.77 -26.82 -15.42
CA LEU A 388 3.98 -27.60 -15.63
C LEU A 388 5.23 -26.71 -15.72
N VAL A 389 5.15 -25.60 -16.47
CA VAL A 389 6.23 -24.60 -16.51
C VAL A 389 6.51 -24.02 -15.12
N ARG A 390 5.49 -23.72 -14.34
CA ARG A 390 5.63 -23.21 -12.97
C ARG A 390 6.28 -24.20 -12.02
N LEU A 391 5.98 -25.48 -12.16
CA LEU A 391 6.65 -26.56 -11.43
C LEU A 391 8.13 -26.64 -11.78
N ILE A 392 8.48 -26.63 -13.07
CA ILE A 392 9.88 -26.65 -13.53
C ILE A 392 10.64 -25.41 -13.02
N LEU A 393 10.00 -24.24 -13.01
CA LEU A 393 10.58 -23.00 -12.50
C LEU A 393 10.63 -22.91 -10.96
N ALA A 394 10.17 -23.96 -10.25
CA ALA A 394 10.00 -23.93 -8.80
C ALA A 394 9.22 -22.70 -8.28
N LEU A 395 8.25 -22.22 -9.06
CA LEU A 395 7.30 -21.19 -8.63
C LEU A 395 6.21 -21.80 -7.74
N VAL A 396 5.84 -23.04 -8.00
CA VAL A 396 4.96 -23.87 -7.18
C VAL A 396 5.64 -25.21 -6.88
N ARG A 397 5.23 -25.86 -5.78
CA ARG A 397 5.74 -27.17 -5.39
C ARG A 397 4.73 -28.26 -5.75
N PRO A 398 5.14 -29.43 -6.23
CA PRO A 398 4.24 -30.53 -6.47
C PRO A 398 3.54 -30.95 -5.16
N THR A 399 2.28 -31.39 -5.27
CA THR A 399 1.53 -31.98 -4.15
C THR A 399 2.03 -33.40 -3.85
N ALA A 400 2.43 -34.13 -4.90
CA ALA A 400 3.08 -35.43 -4.81
C ALA A 400 4.12 -35.59 -5.93
N GLY A 401 5.07 -36.49 -5.75
CA GLY A 401 6.18 -36.69 -6.66
C GLY A 401 7.28 -35.64 -6.53
N SER A 402 8.18 -35.57 -7.53
CA SER A 402 9.31 -34.65 -7.55
C SER A 402 9.65 -34.14 -8.93
N VAL A 403 10.17 -32.93 -9.02
CA VAL A 403 10.78 -32.36 -10.22
C VAL A 403 12.25 -32.14 -9.96
N THR A 404 13.12 -32.66 -10.79
CA THR A 404 14.58 -32.59 -10.60
C THR A 404 15.28 -32.01 -11.82
N LEU A 405 16.41 -31.33 -11.59
CA LEU A 405 17.41 -30.96 -12.57
C LEU A 405 18.57 -31.95 -12.46
N TYR A 406 19.08 -32.46 -13.60
CA TYR A 406 20.21 -33.38 -13.62
C TYR A 406 21.18 -33.07 -14.77
N ASP A 407 22.47 -33.33 -14.56
CA ASP A 407 23.55 -33.07 -15.54
C ASP A 407 24.44 -34.29 -15.84
N GLY A 408 24.00 -35.49 -15.44
CA GLY A 408 24.76 -36.74 -15.59
C GLY A 408 25.75 -37.00 -14.44
N MET A 409 26.10 -36.01 -13.62
CA MET A 409 26.92 -36.20 -12.42
C MET A 409 26.09 -36.12 -11.14
N ARG A 410 25.07 -35.29 -11.14
CA ARG A 410 24.19 -35.05 -10.00
C ARG A 410 22.75 -34.79 -10.43
N GLU A 411 21.85 -35.07 -9.53
CA GLU A 411 20.44 -34.78 -9.64
C GLU A 411 19.99 -34.01 -8.41
N VAL A 412 19.30 -32.89 -8.61
CA VAL A 412 18.90 -31.97 -7.55
C VAL A 412 17.44 -31.57 -7.75
N GLU A 413 16.65 -31.60 -6.70
CA GLU A 413 15.25 -31.13 -6.75
C GLU A 413 15.19 -29.64 -7.11
N VAL A 414 14.22 -29.27 -7.97
CA VAL A 414 14.04 -27.88 -8.36
C VAL A 414 13.63 -27.03 -7.15
N SER A 415 14.23 -25.86 -7.05
CA SER A 415 14.04 -24.92 -5.93
C SER A 415 14.35 -23.50 -6.39
N PRO A 416 14.04 -22.46 -5.62
CA PRO A 416 14.48 -21.10 -5.95
C PRO A 416 15.99 -20.98 -6.20
N GLN A 417 16.81 -21.81 -5.55
CA GLN A 417 18.27 -21.83 -5.70
C GLN A 417 18.70 -22.40 -7.05
N THR A 418 17.90 -23.26 -7.66
CA THR A 418 18.21 -23.87 -8.98
C THR A 418 17.75 -23.02 -10.17
N ARG A 419 16.95 -21.97 -9.96
CA ARG A 419 16.42 -21.09 -11.03
C ARG A 419 17.51 -20.45 -11.89
N GLY A 420 18.72 -20.35 -11.37
CA GLY A 420 19.86 -19.86 -12.13
C GLY A 420 20.23 -20.70 -13.35
N ASN A 421 19.75 -21.97 -13.43
CA ASN A 421 19.97 -22.89 -14.55
C ASN A 421 18.85 -22.80 -15.60
N LEU A 422 17.75 -22.10 -15.27
CA LEU A 422 16.55 -22.02 -16.08
C LEU A 422 16.45 -20.63 -16.73
N VAL A 423 16.15 -20.62 -18.01
CA VAL A 423 15.85 -19.43 -18.79
C VAL A 423 14.38 -19.53 -19.21
N TYR A 424 13.61 -18.51 -18.90
CA TYR A 424 12.17 -18.52 -19.16
C TYR A 424 11.74 -17.34 -20.03
N VAL A 425 11.03 -17.65 -21.10
CA VAL A 425 10.34 -16.69 -21.96
C VAL A 425 8.84 -16.86 -21.72
N PRO A 426 8.19 -15.98 -20.97
CA PRO A 426 6.75 -16.06 -20.72
C PRO A 426 5.91 -15.65 -21.93
N GLN A 427 4.67 -16.09 -21.93
CA GLN A 427 3.66 -15.67 -22.91
C GLN A 427 3.40 -14.17 -22.85
N GLY A 428 3.20 -13.55 -24.01
CA GLY A 428 2.79 -12.16 -24.15
C GLY A 428 3.92 -11.16 -24.00
N ASN A 429 3.53 -9.89 -23.86
CA ASN A 429 4.48 -8.78 -23.73
C ASN A 429 4.90 -8.59 -22.28
N THR A 430 6.20 -8.79 -22.01
CA THR A 430 6.80 -8.73 -20.68
C THR A 430 7.91 -7.69 -20.56
N LEU A 431 7.91 -6.69 -21.44
CA LEU A 431 8.88 -5.61 -21.37
C LEU A 431 8.54 -4.64 -20.22
N PHE A 432 9.58 -4.17 -19.57
CA PHE A 432 9.50 -3.11 -18.57
C PHE A 432 9.63 -1.74 -19.24
N SER A 433 9.09 -0.71 -18.60
CA SER A 433 9.32 0.68 -18.98
C SER A 433 10.81 1.02 -18.88
N GLY A 434 11.35 1.69 -19.88
CA GLY A 434 12.76 2.02 -20.03
C GLY A 434 13.17 1.94 -21.49
N THR A 435 14.45 1.72 -21.79
CA THR A 435 14.94 1.51 -23.15
C THR A 435 14.93 0.03 -23.53
N ILE A 436 15.12 -0.29 -24.82
CA ILE A 436 15.37 -1.66 -25.28
C ILE A 436 16.64 -2.20 -24.60
N ARG A 437 17.70 -1.39 -24.52
CA ARG A 437 18.93 -1.70 -23.79
C ARG A 437 18.66 -2.10 -22.35
N ASP A 438 17.91 -1.26 -21.60
CA ASP A 438 17.57 -1.58 -20.20
C ASP A 438 16.86 -2.93 -20.08
N ASN A 439 15.94 -3.22 -20.98
CA ASN A 439 15.23 -4.49 -21.01
C ASN A 439 16.16 -5.68 -21.28
N LEU A 440 17.10 -5.55 -22.20
CA LEU A 440 18.07 -6.60 -22.52
C LEU A 440 19.03 -6.84 -21.34
N LEU A 441 19.53 -5.78 -20.72
CA LEU A 441 20.44 -5.85 -19.57
C LEU A 441 19.80 -6.48 -18.31
N LEU A 442 18.47 -6.58 -18.22
CA LEU A 442 17.82 -7.41 -17.20
C LEU A 442 18.17 -8.90 -17.32
N GLY A 443 18.49 -9.37 -18.53
CA GLY A 443 18.97 -10.73 -18.75
C GLY A 443 20.39 -10.95 -18.25
N ARG A 444 21.27 -10.01 -18.55
CA ARG A 444 22.66 -9.98 -18.09
C ARG A 444 23.16 -8.53 -18.00
N PRO A 445 23.35 -7.98 -16.77
CA PRO A 445 23.70 -6.56 -16.56
C PRO A 445 25.05 -6.11 -17.13
N ASP A 446 25.97 -7.03 -17.33
CA ASP A 446 27.34 -6.82 -17.82
C ASP A 446 27.52 -7.20 -19.30
N ALA A 447 26.42 -7.42 -20.04
CA ALA A 447 26.50 -7.74 -21.47
C ALA A 447 27.01 -6.56 -22.30
N THR A 448 27.90 -6.87 -23.26
CA THR A 448 28.43 -5.86 -24.20
C THR A 448 27.42 -5.57 -25.32
N ASP A 449 27.59 -4.45 -26.00
CA ASP A 449 26.71 -4.09 -27.12
C ASP A 449 26.75 -5.14 -28.24
N GLU A 450 27.91 -5.76 -28.49
CA GLU A 450 28.04 -6.85 -29.46
C GLU A 450 27.17 -8.05 -29.09
N GLU A 451 27.15 -8.42 -27.80
CA GLU A 451 26.32 -9.50 -27.29
C GLU A 451 24.84 -9.15 -27.36
N LEU A 452 24.46 -7.88 -27.08
CA LEU A 452 23.09 -7.40 -27.24
C LEU A 452 22.62 -7.53 -28.70
N TRP A 453 23.44 -7.14 -29.66
CA TRP A 453 23.10 -7.27 -31.07
C TRP A 453 23.04 -8.73 -31.55
N GLU A 454 23.92 -9.59 -31.04
CA GLU A 454 23.89 -11.01 -31.37
C GLU A 454 22.59 -11.69 -30.94
N VAL A 455 22.14 -11.46 -29.70
CA VAL A 455 20.87 -12.06 -29.26
C VAL A 455 19.66 -11.44 -29.97
N LEU A 456 19.70 -10.16 -30.33
CA LEU A 456 18.66 -9.53 -31.18
C LEU A 456 18.61 -10.18 -32.55
N ARG A 457 19.76 -10.51 -33.15
CA ARG A 457 19.87 -11.24 -34.43
C ARG A 457 19.24 -12.61 -34.31
N ILE A 458 19.56 -13.38 -33.26
CA ILE A 458 19.00 -14.71 -33.01
C ILE A 458 17.47 -14.63 -32.88
N ALA A 459 16.97 -13.64 -32.16
CA ALA A 459 15.52 -13.40 -31.97
C ALA A 459 14.82 -12.73 -33.16
N CYS A 460 15.48 -12.57 -34.32
CA CYS A 460 14.96 -11.87 -35.49
C CYS A 460 14.48 -10.44 -35.18
N ALA A 461 15.17 -9.76 -34.27
CA ALA A 461 14.83 -8.40 -33.80
C ALA A 461 15.72 -7.31 -34.45
N GLU A 462 16.25 -7.57 -35.66
CA GLU A 462 17.08 -6.62 -36.41
C GLU A 462 16.34 -5.30 -36.74
N PHE A 463 15.01 -5.27 -36.64
CA PHE A 463 14.23 -4.04 -36.78
C PHE A 463 14.68 -2.93 -35.81
N VAL A 464 15.33 -3.29 -34.68
CA VAL A 464 15.87 -2.33 -33.71
C VAL A 464 16.91 -1.40 -34.37
N LEU A 465 17.66 -1.90 -35.36
CA LEU A 465 18.61 -1.07 -36.15
C LEU A 465 17.91 0.02 -36.96
N SER A 466 16.65 -0.19 -37.34
CA SER A 466 15.86 0.77 -38.12
C SER A 466 15.13 1.81 -37.24
N LEU A 467 15.15 1.63 -35.92
CA LEU A 467 14.57 2.60 -34.99
C LEU A 467 15.49 3.83 -34.85
N PRO A 468 14.93 5.04 -34.71
CA PRO A 468 15.73 6.27 -34.65
C PRO A 468 16.81 6.28 -33.56
N GLU A 469 16.54 5.67 -32.42
CA GLU A 469 17.45 5.62 -31.25
C GLU A 469 18.06 4.22 -31.05
N GLY A 470 17.80 3.26 -31.96
CA GLY A 470 18.35 1.90 -31.88
C GLY A 470 18.06 1.23 -30.53
N LEU A 471 19.12 0.75 -29.84
CA LEU A 471 19.01 0.14 -28.51
C LEU A 471 18.43 1.09 -27.44
N ASP A 472 18.61 2.38 -27.60
CA ASP A 472 18.17 3.38 -26.62
C ASP A 472 16.74 3.87 -26.87
N THR A 473 16.04 3.26 -27.84
CA THR A 473 14.61 3.50 -28.08
C THR A 473 13.79 3.20 -26.84
N ALA A 474 12.97 4.17 -26.43
CA ALA A 474 12.11 4.05 -25.26
C ALA A 474 10.97 3.05 -25.47
N CYS A 475 10.79 2.16 -24.50
CA CYS A 475 9.65 1.26 -24.36
C CYS A 475 8.72 1.80 -23.28
N GLY A 476 7.46 2.08 -23.59
CA GLY A 476 6.44 2.42 -22.61
C GLY A 476 6.03 1.22 -21.74
N GLU A 477 5.05 1.44 -20.84
CA GLU A 477 4.44 0.36 -20.07
C GLU A 477 3.96 -0.75 -21.02
N GLN A 478 4.30 -1.99 -20.69
CA GLN A 478 4.01 -3.17 -21.51
C GLN A 478 4.48 -3.01 -22.97
N GLY A 479 5.67 -2.42 -23.19
CA GLY A 479 6.26 -2.27 -24.53
C GLY A 479 5.52 -1.26 -25.43
N GLY A 480 4.86 -0.27 -24.84
CA GLY A 480 4.18 0.81 -25.59
C GLY A 480 5.14 1.44 -26.60
N GLY A 481 4.68 1.60 -27.85
CA GLY A 481 5.49 2.06 -28.99
C GLY A 481 6.01 0.94 -29.90
N LEU A 482 5.94 -0.31 -29.48
CA LEU A 482 6.33 -1.50 -30.26
C LEU A 482 5.09 -2.36 -30.59
N SER A 483 5.12 -3.07 -31.73
CA SER A 483 4.12 -4.10 -31.97
C SER A 483 4.31 -5.28 -31.01
N GLU A 484 3.25 -6.07 -30.78
CA GLU A 484 3.31 -7.23 -29.91
C GLU A 484 4.41 -8.22 -30.32
N GLY A 485 4.54 -8.53 -31.61
CA GLY A 485 5.60 -9.37 -32.14
C GLY A 485 7.01 -8.76 -32.02
N GLN A 486 7.13 -7.41 -32.07
CA GLN A 486 8.40 -6.73 -31.80
C GLN A 486 8.79 -6.86 -30.32
N ALA A 487 7.85 -6.60 -29.43
CA ALA A 487 8.06 -6.71 -27.99
C ALA A 487 8.42 -8.16 -27.58
N GLN A 488 7.75 -9.15 -28.17
CA GLN A 488 8.01 -10.57 -27.93
C GLN A 488 9.43 -10.96 -28.38
N ARG A 489 9.91 -10.50 -29.55
CA ARG A 489 11.29 -10.76 -30.01
C ARG A 489 12.35 -10.14 -29.08
N ILE A 490 12.12 -8.95 -28.55
CA ILE A 490 13.02 -8.35 -27.55
C ILE A 490 13.01 -9.17 -26.24
N ALA A 491 11.83 -9.64 -25.80
CA ALA A 491 11.73 -10.49 -24.61
C ALA A 491 12.48 -11.82 -24.76
N ILE A 492 12.44 -12.43 -25.97
CA ILE A 492 13.23 -13.62 -26.30
C ILE A 492 14.72 -13.27 -26.25
N ALA A 493 15.17 -12.19 -26.92
CA ALA A 493 16.56 -11.74 -26.92
C ALA A 493 17.09 -11.50 -25.48
N ARG A 494 16.30 -10.83 -24.63
CA ARG A 494 16.60 -10.66 -23.21
C ARG A 494 16.86 -11.99 -22.51
N SER A 495 16.01 -12.97 -22.76
CA SER A 495 16.12 -14.28 -22.11
C SER A 495 17.33 -15.07 -22.61
N LEU A 496 17.72 -14.93 -23.88
CA LEU A 496 18.91 -15.58 -24.44
C LEU A 496 20.22 -15.09 -23.82
N LEU A 497 20.28 -13.85 -23.36
CA LEU A 497 21.44 -13.31 -22.62
C LEU A 497 21.66 -13.99 -21.27
N ARG A 498 20.62 -14.55 -20.68
CA ARG A 498 20.71 -15.17 -19.36
C ARG A 498 21.50 -16.47 -19.44
N PRO A 499 22.49 -16.71 -18.60
CA PRO A 499 23.16 -18.00 -18.49
C PRO A 499 22.20 -19.03 -17.89
N GLY A 500 22.01 -20.16 -18.56
CA GLY A 500 21.17 -21.25 -18.09
C GLY A 500 21.21 -22.43 -19.08
N SER A 501 21.10 -23.64 -18.56
CA SER A 501 21.20 -24.87 -19.34
C SER A 501 19.87 -25.34 -19.92
N VAL A 502 18.74 -24.83 -19.37
CA VAL A 502 17.38 -25.20 -19.80
C VAL A 502 16.62 -23.93 -20.20
N LEU A 503 16.13 -23.92 -21.45
CA LEU A 503 15.33 -22.81 -22.01
C LEU A 503 13.87 -23.23 -22.13
N LEU A 504 13.00 -22.51 -21.43
CA LEU A 504 11.55 -22.68 -21.42
C LEU A 504 10.90 -21.55 -22.23
N LEU A 505 10.20 -21.88 -23.30
CA LEU A 505 9.51 -20.94 -24.19
C LEU A 505 8.00 -21.20 -24.11
N ASP A 506 7.28 -20.33 -23.39
CA ASP A 506 5.83 -20.45 -23.18
C ASP A 506 5.07 -19.57 -24.19
N GLU A 507 4.54 -20.20 -25.24
CA GLU A 507 3.87 -19.55 -26.37
C GLU A 507 4.63 -18.33 -26.94
N ALA A 508 5.96 -18.40 -26.87
CA ALA A 508 6.86 -17.27 -27.17
C ALA A 508 6.84 -16.82 -28.63
N THR A 509 6.23 -17.60 -29.54
CA THR A 509 6.13 -17.29 -30.97
C THR A 509 4.72 -16.91 -31.41
N SER A 510 3.76 -16.83 -30.48
CA SER A 510 2.33 -16.68 -30.79
C SER A 510 1.98 -15.40 -31.58
N ALA A 511 2.73 -14.31 -31.38
CA ALA A 511 2.53 -13.03 -32.07
C ALA A 511 3.40 -12.86 -33.33
N LEU A 512 4.12 -13.90 -33.76
CA LEU A 512 4.99 -13.85 -34.94
C LEU A 512 4.26 -14.35 -36.20
N ASP A 513 4.61 -13.76 -37.33
CA ASP A 513 4.23 -14.28 -38.63
C ASP A 513 4.99 -15.57 -38.94
N PRO A 514 4.45 -16.47 -39.77
CA PRO A 514 5.03 -17.81 -40.01
C PRO A 514 6.47 -17.76 -40.53
N GLU A 515 6.85 -16.79 -41.33
CA GLU A 515 8.19 -16.67 -41.89
C GLU A 515 9.21 -16.25 -40.83
N THR A 516 8.86 -15.26 -40.04
CA THR A 516 9.69 -14.79 -38.90
C THR A 516 9.83 -15.89 -37.84
N GLU A 517 8.74 -16.61 -37.52
CA GLU A 517 8.75 -17.74 -36.60
C GLU A 517 9.74 -18.81 -37.08
N ARG A 518 9.66 -19.24 -38.33
CA ARG A 518 10.57 -20.26 -38.88
C ARG A 518 12.04 -19.84 -38.81
N ARG A 519 12.36 -18.62 -39.27
CA ARG A 519 13.74 -18.08 -39.19
C ARG A 519 14.25 -17.99 -37.76
N MET A 520 13.40 -17.60 -36.83
CA MET A 520 13.80 -17.53 -35.43
C MET A 520 14.04 -18.91 -34.83
N LEU A 521 13.19 -19.92 -35.13
CA LEU A 521 13.37 -21.30 -34.68
C LEU A 521 14.66 -21.91 -35.26
N GLU A 522 14.98 -21.68 -36.53
CA GLU A 522 16.25 -22.09 -37.16
C GLU A 522 17.44 -21.49 -36.39
N ARG A 523 17.47 -20.14 -36.22
CA ARG A 523 18.57 -19.46 -35.54
C ARG A 523 18.73 -19.87 -34.07
N LEU A 524 17.59 -20.04 -33.37
CA LEU A 524 17.57 -20.45 -31.97
C LEU A 524 18.08 -21.89 -31.80
N THR A 525 17.72 -22.78 -32.73
CA THR A 525 18.20 -24.17 -32.75
C THR A 525 19.70 -24.22 -33.00
N ASP A 526 20.22 -23.43 -33.92
CA ASP A 526 21.65 -23.34 -34.23
C ASP A 526 22.45 -22.72 -33.04
N ALA A 527 21.90 -21.68 -32.41
CA ALA A 527 22.56 -20.96 -31.31
C ALA A 527 22.32 -21.59 -29.92
N ARG A 528 21.68 -22.76 -29.83
CA ARG A 528 21.31 -23.37 -28.53
C ARG A 528 22.50 -23.81 -27.67
N ASP A 529 23.71 -23.95 -28.20
CA ASP A 529 24.91 -24.40 -27.49
C ASP A 529 24.71 -25.66 -26.65
N GLY A 530 23.82 -26.56 -27.13
CA GLY A 530 23.45 -27.78 -26.42
C GLY A 530 22.57 -27.58 -25.19
N ARG A 531 21.94 -26.41 -25.01
CA ARG A 531 20.88 -26.19 -23.99
C ARG A 531 19.71 -27.13 -24.28
N THR A 532 19.04 -27.58 -23.23
CA THR A 532 17.74 -28.26 -23.31
C THR A 532 16.68 -27.21 -23.58
N VAL A 533 15.87 -27.41 -24.64
CA VAL A 533 14.84 -26.47 -25.04
C VAL A 533 13.47 -27.11 -24.90
N ILE A 534 12.58 -26.46 -24.16
CA ILE A 534 11.21 -26.93 -23.96
C ILE A 534 10.28 -25.85 -24.49
N PHE A 535 9.57 -26.17 -25.56
CA PHE A 535 8.55 -25.31 -26.16
C PHE A 535 7.17 -25.68 -25.60
N VAL A 536 6.47 -24.76 -25.04
CA VAL A 536 5.03 -24.87 -24.75
C VAL A 536 4.29 -24.14 -25.85
N THR A 537 3.58 -24.84 -26.70
CA THR A 537 2.97 -24.26 -27.90
C THR A 537 1.72 -25.02 -28.35
N HIS A 538 0.88 -24.36 -29.10
CA HIS A 538 -0.19 -24.99 -29.88
C HIS A 538 0.10 -24.92 -31.41
N ARG A 539 1.27 -24.38 -31.81
CA ARG A 539 1.68 -24.21 -33.21
C ARG A 539 2.42 -25.42 -33.71
N THR A 540 2.04 -25.91 -34.89
CA THR A 540 2.63 -27.10 -35.51
C THR A 540 4.02 -26.84 -36.11
N ALA A 541 4.36 -25.61 -36.48
CA ALA A 541 5.67 -25.24 -37.04
C ALA A 541 6.83 -25.59 -36.09
N VAL A 542 6.65 -25.48 -34.79
CA VAL A 542 7.66 -25.80 -33.77
C VAL A 542 7.99 -27.30 -33.77
N LEU A 543 7.02 -28.17 -34.15
CA LEU A 543 7.19 -29.63 -34.11
C LEU A 543 8.25 -30.14 -35.10
N GLU A 544 8.48 -29.43 -36.20
CA GLU A 544 9.49 -29.80 -37.21
C GLU A 544 10.91 -29.71 -36.66
N TYR A 545 11.12 -28.92 -35.59
CA TYR A 545 12.41 -28.72 -34.91
C TYR A 545 12.57 -29.56 -33.65
N CYS A 546 11.49 -30.20 -33.17
CA CYS A 546 11.50 -30.94 -31.91
C CYS A 546 11.74 -32.43 -32.12
N GLU A 547 12.64 -33.00 -31.32
CA GLU A 547 12.94 -34.42 -31.27
C GLU A 547 11.85 -35.23 -30.54
N ARG A 548 11.12 -34.56 -29.64
CA ARG A 548 10.09 -35.16 -28.77
C ARG A 548 8.87 -34.27 -28.66
N VAL A 549 7.72 -34.90 -28.50
CA VAL A 549 6.43 -34.23 -28.32
C VAL A 549 5.72 -34.84 -27.12
N LEU A 550 5.50 -34.04 -26.10
CA LEU A 550 4.67 -34.39 -24.96
C LEU A 550 3.25 -33.83 -25.18
N ARG A 551 2.22 -34.64 -24.99
CA ARG A 551 0.82 -34.19 -24.99
C ARG A 551 0.28 -34.25 -23.57
N VAL A 552 -0.15 -33.09 -23.07
CA VAL A 552 -0.69 -32.92 -21.72
C VAL A 552 -2.21 -32.75 -21.78
#